data_589a6b5bc53a26c08210721580e2a5cc
#
_entry.id   589a6b5bc53a26c08210721580e2a5cc
#
_cell.length_a   1.000
_cell.length_b   1.000
_cell.length_c   1.000
_cell.angle_alpha   90.00
_cell.angle_beta   90.00
_cell.angle_gamma   90.00
#
_symmetry.space_group_name_H-M   'P 1'
#
loop_
_entity.id
_entity.type
_entity.pdbx_description
1 polymer ?
#
loop_
_entity_poly.entity_id
_entity_poly.type
_entity_poly.pdbx_seq_one_letter_code
_entity_poly.pdbx_strand_id
1 'polypeptide(L)'
;MLAEFMSDEAVVAALGKPVEFGEKQIDFIKSTLAANPDVRWTFLFLHEPAWENPSESFKAIQQLLKDRNHTFFAGHLHYYDYDKIDGREHNTMGPAGASFHQEGPGNVDHIMWVTMTNDGPRMANIALKGLFDRKGLDPSLFGAYDRKGAEIAAPGSETEK
;
A
#
# COMPACT_ATOMS: atom_id res chain seq x y z
N MET A 1 -2.90 3.57 -9.59
CA MET A 1 -1.45 3.75 -9.90
C MET A 1 -0.82 2.46 -10.43
N LEU A 2 -1.01 1.29 -9.80
CA LEU A 2 -0.59 -0.01 -10.40
C LEU A 2 -1.14 -0.20 -11.82
N ALA A 3 -2.40 0.15 -12.05
CA ALA A 3 -3.06 0.05 -13.36
C ALA A 3 -2.46 0.97 -14.45
N GLU A 4 -1.70 1.99 -14.09
CA GLU A 4 -1.01 2.85 -15.06
C GLU A 4 0.29 2.23 -15.60
N PHE A 5 0.85 1.25 -14.87
CA PHE A 5 2.13 0.61 -15.23
C PHE A 5 1.98 -0.85 -15.65
N MET A 6 0.85 -1.48 -15.34
CA MET A 6 0.55 -2.85 -15.70
C MET A 6 -0.78 -2.90 -16.46
N SER A 7 -0.90 -3.76 -17.47
CA SER A 7 -2.22 -4.06 -18.03
C SER A 7 -3.09 -4.73 -16.98
N ASP A 8 -4.42 -4.54 -17.04
CA ASP A 8 -5.37 -5.20 -16.13
C ASP A 8 -5.13 -6.72 -16.05
N GLU A 9 -4.78 -7.32 -17.17
CA GLU A 9 -4.47 -8.75 -17.28
C GLU A 9 -3.18 -9.12 -16.52
N ALA A 10 -2.16 -8.26 -16.54
CA ALA A 10 -0.92 -8.47 -15.80
C ALA A 10 -1.12 -8.25 -14.28
N VAL A 11 -1.97 -7.31 -13.88
CA VAL A 11 -2.36 -7.11 -12.47
C VAL A 11 -3.09 -8.35 -11.95
N VAL A 12 -4.09 -8.84 -12.69
CA VAL A 12 -4.84 -10.05 -12.32
C VAL A 12 -3.94 -11.28 -12.26
N ALA A 13 -2.99 -11.41 -13.19
CA ALA A 13 -2.01 -12.50 -13.17
C ALA A 13 -1.03 -12.40 -11.99
N ALA A 14 -0.64 -11.20 -11.60
CA ALA A 14 0.25 -10.96 -10.47
C ALA A 14 -0.44 -11.18 -9.11
N LEU A 15 -1.73 -10.84 -9.02
CA LEU A 15 -2.54 -11.03 -7.81
C LEU A 15 -3.11 -12.45 -7.70
N GLY A 16 -3.11 -13.22 -8.80
CA GLY A 16 -3.66 -14.57 -8.80
C GLY A 16 -5.17 -14.61 -8.59
N LYS A 17 -5.64 -15.53 -7.75
CA LYS A 17 -7.07 -15.66 -7.40
C LYS A 17 -7.46 -14.60 -6.37
N PRO A 18 -8.75 -14.17 -6.36
CA PRO A 18 -9.25 -13.29 -5.30
C PRO A 18 -8.95 -13.86 -3.91
N VAL A 19 -8.54 -12.99 -3.00
CA VAL A 19 -8.26 -13.37 -1.61
C VAL A 19 -9.56 -13.69 -0.89
N GLU A 20 -9.71 -14.94 -0.45
CA GLU A 20 -10.89 -15.39 0.28
C GLU A 20 -10.64 -15.38 1.80
N PHE A 21 -11.60 -14.85 2.53
CA PHE A 21 -11.59 -14.82 3.99
C PHE A 21 -12.54 -15.88 4.53
N GLY A 22 -12.00 -16.80 5.32
CA GLY A 22 -12.80 -17.84 5.95
C GLY A 22 -13.76 -17.29 7.02
N GLU A 23 -14.83 -18.04 7.34
CA GLU A 23 -15.84 -17.64 8.33
C GLU A 23 -15.22 -17.21 9.67
N LYS A 24 -14.21 -17.93 10.15
CA LYS A 24 -13.52 -17.59 11.41
C LYS A 24 -12.84 -16.22 11.38
N GLN A 25 -12.28 -15.82 10.23
CA GLN A 25 -11.67 -14.51 10.07
C GLN A 25 -12.74 -13.41 10.04
N ILE A 26 -13.84 -13.65 9.33
CA ILE A 26 -14.97 -12.72 9.28
C ILE A 26 -15.60 -12.56 10.67
N ASP A 27 -15.80 -13.64 11.41
CA ASP A 27 -16.35 -13.62 12.76
C ASP A 27 -15.40 -12.93 13.76
N PHE A 28 -14.10 -13.11 13.61
CA PHE A 28 -13.09 -12.36 14.37
C PHE A 28 -13.21 -10.86 14.11
N ILE A 29 -13.31 -10.45 12.84
CA ILE A 29 -13.49 -9.03 12.48
C ILE A 29 -14.79 -8.50 13.08
N LYS A 30 -15.92 -9.18 12.89
CA LYS A 30 -17.22 -8.78 13.43
C LYS A 30 -17.18 -8.60 14.95
N SER A 31 -16.67 -9.60 15.67
CA SER A 31 -16.60 -9.56 17.13
C SER A 31 -15.66 -8.45 17.63
N THR A 32 -14.53 -8.26 16.96
CA THR A 32 -13.57 -7.20 17.30
C THR A 32 -14.18 -5.81 17.09
N LEU A 33 -14.86 -5.61 15.97
CA LEU A 33 -15.53 -4.33 15.68
C LEU A 33 -16.68 -4.06 16.64
N ALA A 34 -17.45 -5.09 17.02
CA ALA A 34 -18.54 -4.97 17.98
C ALA A 34 -18.04 -4.67 19.40
N ALA A 35 -16.89 -5.25 19.80
CA ALA A 35 -16.28 -4.98 21.10
C ALA A 35 -15.61 -3.59 21.19
N ASN A 36 -15.40 -2.91 20.07
CA ASN A 36 -14.72 -1.63 19.98
C ASN A 36 -15.53 -0.61 19.15
N PRO A 37 -16.74 -0.22 19.60
CA PRO A 37 -17.62 0.64 18.82
C PRO A 37 -17.10 2.09 18.67
N ASP A 38 -16.42 2.59 19.69
CA ASP A 38 -16.07 4.02 19.84
C ASP A 38 -14.61 4.35 19.50
N VAL A 39 -13.90 3.44 18.81
CA VAL A 39 -12.52 3.72 18.40
C VAL A 39 -12.50 4.81 17.32
N ARG A 40 -11.54 5.72 17.42
CA ARG A 40 -11.37 6.83 16.46
C ARG A 40 -11.02 6.36 15.05
N TRP A 41 -10.30 5.23 14.96
CA TRP A 41 -9.78 4.70 13.70
C TRP A 41 -9.57 3.19 13.80
N THR A 42 -9.77 2.49 12.69
CA THR A 42 -9.50 1.05 12.58
C THR A 42 -8.42 0.82 11.51
N PHE A 43 -7.36 0.16 11.87
CA PHE A 43 -6.33 -0.28 10.92
C PHE A 43 -6.51 -1.76 10.65
N LEU A 44 -6.52 -2.13 9.37
CA LEU A 44 -6.60 -3.51 8.92
C LEU A 44 -5.30 -3.87 8.21
N PHE A 45 -4.71 -4.97 8.64
CA PHE A 45 -3.48 -5.49 8.06
C PHE A 45 -3.77 -6.83 7.37
N LEU A 46 -3.48 -6.89 6.09
CA LEU A 46 -3.65 -8.07 5.24
C LEU A 46 -2.29 -8.48 4.71
N HIS A 47 -2.15 -9.72 4.22
CA HIS A 47 -0.96 -10.08 3.48
C HIS A 47 -1.05 -9.58 2.03
N GLU A 48 -2.15 -9.89 1.34
CA GLU A 48 -2.39 -9.50 -0.05
C GLU A 48 -3.35 -8.29 -0.14
N PRO A 49 -3.19 -7.39 -1.13
CA PRO A 49 -4.08 -6.25 -1.34
C PRO A 49 -5.42 -6.71 -1.94
N ALA A 50 -6.30 -7.24 -1.08
CA ALA A 50 -7.57 -7.84 -1.48
C ALA A 50 -8.54 -6.87 -2.21
N TRP A 51 -8.27 -5.57 -2.18
CA TRP A 51 -9.05 -4.55 -2.90
C TRP A 51 -8.75 -4.50 -4.39
N GLU A 52 -7.61 -5.00 -4.85
CA GLU A 52 -7.26 -5.06 -6.28
C GLU A 52 -8.09 -6.08 -7.05
N ASN A 53 -8.42 -7.21 -6.40
CA ASN A 53 -9.28 -8.26 -6.94
C ASN A 53 -10.25 -8.74 -5.86
N PRO A 54 -11.33 -7.96 -5.56
CA PRO A 54 -12.14 -8.17 -4.37
C PRO A 54 -13.07 -9.38 -4.50
N SER A 55 -12.88 -10.36 -3.60
CA SER A 55 -13.81 -11.48 -3.41
C SER A 55 -15.11 -11.05 -2.72
N GLU A 56 -16.11 -11.91 -2.72
CA GLU A 56 -17.35 -11.66 -1.97
C GLU A 56 -17.11 -11.61 -0.46
N SER A 57 -16.17 -12.40 0.07
CA SER A 57 -15.79 -12.36 1.48
C SER A 57 -15.08 -11.03 1.83
N PHE A 58 -14.26 -10.46 0.94
CA PHE A 58 -13.66 -9.15 1.15
C PHE A 58 -14.72 -8.03 1.08
N LYS A 59 -15.64 -8.07 0.13
CA LYS A 59 -16.76 -7.12 0.06
C LYS A 59 -17.61 -7.13 1.34
N ALA A 60 -17.83 -8.32 1.92
CA ALA A 60 -18.51 -8.42 3.22
C ALA A 60 -17.73 -7.71 4.34
N ILE A 61 -16.39 -7.78 4.36
CA ILE A 61 -15.53 -7.04 5.30
C ILE A 61 -15.65 -5.52 5.05
N GLN A 62 -15.59 -5.08 3.81
CA GLN A 62 -15.78 -3.66 3.46
C GLN A 62 -17.14 -3.15 3.95
N GLN A 63 -18.20 -3.95 3.81
CA GLN A 63 -19.53 -3.59 4.30
C GLN A 63 -19.59 -3.44 5.84
N LEU A 64 -18.85 -4.27 6.59
CA LEU A 64 -18.73 -4.11 8.06
C LEU A 64 -18.04 -2.82 8.48
N LEU A 65 -17.19 -2.28 7.62
CA LEU A 65 -16.37 -1.09 7.87
C LEU A 65 -16.95 0.20 7.29
N LYS A 66 -18.03 0.11 6.52
CA LYS A 66 -18.57 1.21 5.70
C LYS A 66 -18.76 2.52 6.50
N ASP A 67 -19.25 2.43 7.72
CA ASP A 67 -19.53 3.60 8.58
C ASP A 67 -18.40 3.91 9.58
N ARG A 68 -17.24 3.26 9.43
CA ARG A 68 -16.08 3.42 10.30
C ARG A 68 -14.92 4.12 9.58
N ASN A 69 -14.21 4.96 10.30
CA ASN A 69 -12.93 5.45 9.83
C ASN A 69 -11.92 4.32 9.85
N HIS A 70 -11.35 4.00 8.69
CA HIS A 70 -10.41 2.90 8.58
C HIS A 70 -9.37 3.12 7.48
N THR A 71 -8.30 2.37 7.57
CA THR A 71 -7.23 2.29 6.58
C THR A 71 -6.79 0.84 6.44
N PHE A 72 -6.59 0.39 5.21
CA PHE A 72 -6.03 -0.91 4.91
C PHE A 72 -4.52 -0.81 4.63
N PHE A 73 -3.79 -1.82 5.09
CA PHE A 73 -2.40 -2.07 4.77
C PHE A 73 -2.24 -3.51 4.27
N ALA A 74 -1.57 -3.68 3.16
CA ALA A 74 -1.19 -4.99 2.63
C ALA A 74 0.27 -4.98 2.18
N GLY A 75 0.83 -6.15 1.95
CA GLY A 75 2.16 -6.36 1.40
C GLY A 75 2.08 -7.17 0.11
N HIS A 76 2.73 -8.32 0.07
CA HIS A 76 2.73 -9.34 -0.99
C HIS A 76 3.40 -8.90 -2.30
N LEU A 77 3.03 -7.76 -2.86
CA LEU A 77 3.53 -7.30 -4.15
C LEU A 77 4.99 -6.84 -4.12
N HIS A 78 5.57 -6.64 -2.94
CA HIS A 78 6.91 -6.07 -2.76
C HIS A 78 7.08 -4.77 -3.57
N TYR A 79 6.04 -3.96 -3.54
CA TYR A 79 5.93 -2.73 -4.29
C TYR A 79 5.01 -1.78 -3.53
N TYR A 80 5.42 -0.54 -3.33
CA TYR A 80 4.58 0.45 -2.67
C TYR A 80 3.54 1.00 -3.64
N ASP A 81 2.29 1.00 -3.21
CA ASP A 81 1.21 1.69 -3.89
C ASP A 81 0.21 2.30 -2.92
N TYR A 82 -0.51 3.31 -3.38
CA TYR A 82 -1.48 4.04 -2.60
C TYR A 82 -2.75 4.27 -3.40
N ASP A 83 -3.86 3.80 -2.86
CA ASP A 83 -5.18 3.99 -3.42
C ASP A 83 -6.11 4.69 -2.44
N LYS A 84 -7.06 5.42 -2.98
CA LYS A 84 -8.15 5.98 -2.21
C LYS A 84 -9.48 5.51 -2.81
N ILE A 85 -10.08 4.48 -2.18
CA ILE A 85 -11.33 3.85 -2.61
C ILE A 85 -12.42 4.26 -1.65
N ASP A 86 -13.53 4.81 -2.15
CA ASP A 86 -14.67 5.31 -1.35
C ASP A 86 -14.26 6.25 -0.20
N GLY A 87 -13.24 7.08 -0.45
CA GLY A 87 -12.71 8.01 0.54
C GLY A 87 -11.81 7.39 1.62
N ARG A 88 -11.53 6.09 1.56
CA ARG A 88 -10.67 5.35 2.50
C ARG A 88 -9.32 5.05 1.88
N GLU A 89 -8.28 5.11 2.69
CA GLU A 89 -6.89 4.90 2.25
C GLU A 89 -6.54 3.41 2.28
N HIS A 90 -5.95 2.93 1.17
CA HIS A 90 -5.45 1.59 0.98
C HIS A 90 -3.97 1.68 0.61
N ASN A 91 -3.12 1.06 1.39
CA ASN A 91 -1.68 1.15 1.22
C ASN A 91 -1.10 -0.25 0.97
N THR A 92 -0.61 -0.49 -0.22
CA THR A 92 0.24 -1.64 -0.50
C THR A 92 1.66 -1.29 -0.10
N MET A 93 2.22 -2.04 0.83
CA MET A 93 3.54 -1.75 1.38
C MET A 93 4.64 -2.38 0.51
N GLY A 94 5.63 -1.58 0.18
CA GLY A 94 6.86 -2.06 -0.40
C GLY A 94 7.68 -2.87 0.61
N PRO A 95 8.75 -3.51 0.18
CA PRO A 95 9.60 -4.29 1.07
C PRO A 95 10.38 -3.40 2.05
N ALA A 96 10.89 -4.02 3.10
CA ALA A 96 11.85 -3.42 4.01
C ALA A 96 13.10 -4.34 4.08
N GLY A 97 13.77 -4.51 2.93
CA GLY A 97 14.94 -5.36 2.76
C GLY A 97 14.69 -6.69 2.07
N ALA A 98 13.48 -6.95 1.56
CA ALA A 98 13.19 -8.10 0.70
C ALA A 98 13.43 -7.78 -0.79
N SER A 99 13.37 -8.80 -1.65
CA SER A 99 13.49 -8.61 -3.11
C SER A 99 12.30 -7.83 -3.65
N PHE A 100 12.54 -7.02 -4.67
CA PHE A 100 11.49 -6.37 -5.45
C PHE A 100 10.97 -7.32 -6.52
N HIS A 101 9.66 -7.27 -6.78
CA HIS A 101 9.02 -8.10 -7.80
C HIS A 101 8.73 -7.37 -9.09
N GLN A 102 8.71 -6.05 -9.09
CA GLN A 102 8.40 -5.23 -10.25
C GLN A 102 9.21 -3.94 -10.25
N GLU A 103 9.27 -3.32 -11.43
CA GLU A 103 9.90 -2.01 -11.62
C GLU A 103 8.89 -0.90 -11.47
N GLY A 104 9.39 0.28 -11.20
CA GLY A 104 8.57 1.48 -11.18
C GLY A 104 8.63 2.24 -9.86
N PRO A 105 7.76 3.26 -9.67
CA PRO A 105 7.78 4.21 -8.57
C PRO A 105 7.64 3.61 -7.18
N GLY A 106 6.95 2.52 -7.07
CA GLY A 106 6.78 1.83 -5.82
C GLY A 106 7.93 0.87 -5.46
N ASN A 107 8.96 0.79 -6.30
CA ASN A 107 10.15 -0.02 -6.02
C ASN A 107 11.03 0.67 -4.96
N VAL A 108 10.61 0.66 -3.71
CA VAL A 108 11.26 1.36 -2.61
C VAL A 108 11.24 0.54 -1.33
N ASP A 109 12.42 0.38 -0.72
CA ASP A 109 12.54 -0.12 0.64
C ASP A 109 12.12 0.98 1.62
N HIS A 110 11.08 0.74 2.41
CA HIS A 110 10.55 1.74 3.32
C HIS A 110 9.85 1.16 4.54
N ILE A 111 9.63 2.02 5.50
CA ILE A 111 8.68 1.84 6.59
C ILE A 111 7.66 2.97 6.56
N MET A 112 6.47 2.75 7.07
CA MET A 112 5.47 3.80 7.22
C MET A 112 5.36 4.20 8.70
N TRP A 113 5.57 5.49 8.96
CA TRP A 113 5.33 6.08 10.26
C TRP A 113 3.89 6.59 10.33
N VAL A 114 3.15 6.17 11.36
CA VAL A 114 1.77 6.57 11.58
C VAL A 114 1.66 7.37 12.87
N THR A 115 1.21 8.62 12.77
CA THR A 115 0.91 9.48 13.93
C THR A 115 -0.60 9.66 14.04
N MET A 116 -1.19 9.22 15.14
CA MET A 116 -2.61 9.45 15.42
C MET A 116 -2.84 10.85 15.94
N THR A 117 -3.68 11.61 15.24
CA THR A 117 -4.14 12.93 15.64
C THR A 117 -5.64 12.91 16.00
N ASN A 118 -6.20 14.04 16.42
CA ASN A 118 -7.64 14.16 16.66
C ASN A 118 -8.45 14.04 15.36
N ASP A 119 -7.85 14.42 14.23
CA ASP A 119 -8.50 14.41 12.90
C ASP A 119 -8.25 13.08 12.13
N GLY A 120 -7.59 12.11 12.76
CA GLY A 120 -7.23 10.82 12.16
C GLY A 120 -5.72 10.61 12.02
N PRO A 121 -5.30 9.55 11.32
CA PRO A 121 -3.89 9.24 11.13
C PRO A 121 -3.23 10.21 10.16
N ARG A 122 -2.01 10.60 10.48
CA ARG A 122 -1.05 11.20 9.55
C ARG A 122 0.04 10.17 9.27
N MET A 123 0.24 9.87 8.02
CA MET A 123 1.17 8.84 7.57
C MET A 123 2.29 9.44 6.73
N ALA A 124 3.51 8.97 6.98
CA ALA A 124 4.68 9.33 6.21
C ALA A 124 5.50 8.07 5.90
N ASN A 125 5.88 7.91 4.66
CA ASN A 125 6.82 6.89 4.27
C ASN A 125 8.25 7.36 4.56
N ILE A 126 9.01 6.50 5.20
CA ILE A 126 10.42 6.68 5.47
C ILE A 126 11.15 5.64 4.64
N ALA A 127 11.68 6.07 3.50
CA ALA A 127 12.57 5.23 2.70
C ALA A 127 13.86 4.97 3.49
N LEU A 128 14.44 3.79 3.35
CA LEU A 128 15.73 3.50 4.01
C LEU A 128 16.85 4.41 3.50
N LYS A 129 16.64 5.09 2.37
CA LYS A 129 17.53 6.07 1.76
C LYS A 129 16.98 7.51 1.71
N GLY A 130 15.89 7.81 2.43
CA GLY A 130 15.28 9.14 2.42
C GLY A 130 13.83 9.16 2.91
N LEU A 131 13.14 10.28 2.69
CA LEU A 131 11.75 10.48 3.07
C LEU A 131 10.91 10.79 1.82
N PHE A 132 9.70 10.26 1.77
CA PHE A 132 8.69 10.60 0.78
C PHE A 132 7.29 10.56 1.41
N ASP A 133 6.31 11.13 0.76
CA ASP A 133 4.96 11.21 1.31
C ASP A 133 4.20 9.87 1.16
N ARG A 134 2.99 9.76 1.75
CA ARG A 134 2.18 8.54 1.71
C ARG A 134 1.62 8.22 0.32
N LYS A 135 1.65 9.16 -0.62
CA LYS A 135 1.19 8.96 -2.00
C LYS A 135 2.25 8.33 -2.89
N GLY A 136 3.44 8.09 -2.34
CA GLY A 136 4.56 7.48 -3.05
C GLY A 136 5.65 8.46 -3.43
N LEU A 137 6.63 7.96 -4.15
CA LEU A 137 7.71 8.79 -4.66
C LEU A 137 7.20 9.74 -5.74
N ASP A 138 7.76 10.95 -5.77
CA ASP A 138 7.57 11.86 -6.89
C ASP A 138 8.10 11.20 -8.17
N PRO A 139 7.26 11.05 -9.23
CA PRO A 139 7.70 10.45 -10.47
C PRO A 139 8.90 11.13 -11.12
N SER A 140 9.16 12.41 -10.80
CA SER A 140 10.33 13.13 -11.29
C SER A 140 11.64 12.64 -10.65
N LEU A 141 11.58 11.96 -9.52
CA LEU A 141 12.73 11.34 -8.86
C LEU A 141 13.03 9.94 -9.37
N PHE A 142 12.18 9.42 -10.26
CA PHE A 142 12.41 8.15 -10.93
C PHE A 142 13.63 8.22 -11.81
N GLY A 143 14.48 7.23 -11.71
CA GLY A 143 15.74 7.20 -12.41
C GLY A 143 16.91 7.78 -11.65
N ALA A 144 16.68 8.33 -10.43
CA ALA A 144 17.80 8.71 -9.57
C ALA A 144 18.56 7.50 -8.99
N TYR A 145 17.94 6.32 -9.02
CA TYR A 145 18.55 5.07 -8.57
C TYR A 145 18.23 3.93 -9.54
N ASP A 146 19.22 3.15 -9.88
CA ASP A 146 18.99 1.89 -10.58
C ASP A 146 18.50 0.80 -9.61
N ARG A 147 18.10 -0.36 -10.14
CA ARG A 147 17.63 -1.49 -9.34
C ARG A 147 18.65 -2.00 -8.33
N LYS A 148 19.93 -1.72 -8.50
CA LYS A 148 21.00 -2.12 -7.60
C LYS A 148 21.29 -1.06 -6.54
N GLY A 149 20.54 0.05 -6.55
CA GLY A 149 20.69 1.17 -5.64
C GLY A 149 21.90 2.05 -5.95
N ALA A 150 22.46 1.95 -7.17
CA ALA A 150 23.45 2.90 -7.62
C ALA A 150 22.77 4.21 -8.00
N GLU A 151 23.32 5.32 -7.53
CA GLU A 151 22.86 6.66 -7.90
C GLU A 151 23.04 6.87 -9.41
N ILE A 152 21.94 7.16 -10.12
CA ILE A 152 22.00 7.54 -11.51
C ILE A 152 22.22 9.06 -11.54
N ALA A 153 23.26 9.51 -12.21
CA ALA A 153 23.53 10.93 -12.36
C ALA A 153 22.29 11.66 -12.89
N ALA A 154 21.91 12.75 -12.22
CA ALA A 154 20.77 13.56 -12.64
C ALA A 154 20.97 14.01 -14.11
N PRO A 155 19.92 13.95 -14.95
CA PRO A 155 20.03 14.43 -16.32
C PRO A 155 20.41 15.92 -16.29
N GLY A 156 21.63 16.24 -16.73
CA GLY A 156 22.17 17.60 -16.74
C GLY A 156 23.47 17.83 -15.97
N SER A 157 24.00 16.85 -15.25
CA SER A 157 25.33 16.93 -14.65
C SER A 157 26.43 16.53 -15.64
N GLU A 158 26.42 17.09 -16.86
CA GLU A 158 27.62 17.11 -17.67
C GLU A 158 28.60 18.07 -17.04
N THR A 159 29.64 17.55 -16.42
CA THR A 159 30.79 18.34 -16.00
C THR A 159 31.36 18.99 -17.23
N GLU A 160 31.16 20.32 -17.35
CA GLU A 160 31.98 21.11 -18.27
C GLU A 160 33.46 20.83 -17.95
N LYS A 161 34.17 20.39 -18.97
CA LYS A 161 35.62 20.28 -18.99
C LYS A 161 36.24 21.61 -19.37
#